data_3020e4ea813bb42ad7b93b9818bcf8da
#
_entry.id   3020e4ea813bb42ad7b93b9818bcf8da
#
_cell.length_a   1.000
_cell.length_b   1.000
_cell.length_c   1.000
_cell.angle_alpha   90.00
_cell.angle_beta   90.00
_cell.angle_gamma   90.00
#
_symmetry.space_group_name_H-M   'P 1'
#
loop_
_entity.id
_entity.type
_entity.pdbx_description
1 polymer ?
#
loop_
_entity_poly.entity_id
_entity_poly.type
_entity_poly.pdbx_seq_one_letter_code
_entity_poly.pdbx_strand_id
1 'polypeptide(L)'
;MQKPCVPLMMAGMSDKGITLAKNLNYEIKIITDSGHKEGMRMRDYGDFSNPESKKNALLVECGQHWEKSSEDVAIETLIKFLRHTGVMDNNFGKDIISNEIVSSNQIEVIKVGEIVTIKTNNFKFEKNWQGFDKLTKGSVIGKDGDEIIYAPFDETILIMPTKRLFPGKTAVRLAYNVD
;
A
#
# COMPACT_ATOMS: atom_id res chain seq x y z
N MET A 1 -1.68 -10.93 -1.53
CA MET A 1 -0.47 -10.75 -0.70
C MET A 1 0.04 -12.11 -0.18
N GLN A 2 1.36 -12.25 0.09
CA GLN A 2 1.97 -13.54 0.46
C GLN A 2 1.95 -13.82 1.97
N LYS A 3 1.89 -12.79 2.78
CA LYS A 3 1.68 -12.84 4.23
C LYS A 3 0.36 -12.18 4.57
N PRO A 4 -0.29 -12.56 5.67
CA PRO A 4 -1.42 -11.80 6.19
C PRO A 4 -1.01 -10.33 6.33
N CYS A 5 -1.80 -9.47 5.76
CA CYS A 5 -1.62 -8.03 5.82
C CYS A 5 -2.98 -7.38 5.68
N VAL A 6 -3.23 -6.33 6.44
CA VAL A 6 -4.46 -5.56 6.27
C VAL A 6 -4.53 -5.00 4.85
N PRO A 7 -5.72 -4.82 4.28
CA PRO A 7 -5.89 -4.18 2.98
C PRO A 7 -5.27 -2.79 2.95
N LEU A 8 -4.77 -2.38 1.78
CA LEU A 8 -4.17 -1.06 1.60
C LEU A 8 -4.43 -0.52 0.19
N MET A 9 -4.42 0.79 0.04
CA MET A 9 -4.47 1.50 -1.23
C MET A 9 -3.12 2.11 -1.55
N MET A 10 -2.64 1.92 -2.78
CA MET A 10 -1.43 2.57 -3.26
C MET A 10 -1.82 3.74 -4.16
N ALA A 11 -1.62 4.96 -3.66
CA ALA A 11 -2.08 6.21 -4.30
C ALA A 11 -1.04 6.88 -5.21
N GLY A 12 0.22 6.40 -5.22
CA GLY A 12 1.32 7.08 -5.91
C GLY A 12 1.81 8.30 -5.14
N MET A 13 2.59 9.14 -5.83
CA MET A 13 3.21 10.33 -5.23
C MET A 13 2.40 11.61 -5.42
N SER A 14 1.33 11.59 -6.22
CA SER A 14 0.55 12.79 -6.54
C SER A 14 -0.60 12.99 -5.56
N ASP A 15 -0.88 14.25 -5.21
CA ASP A 15 -1.98 14.62 -4.33
C ASP A 15 -3.35 14.18 -4.87
N LYS A 16 -3.52 14.15 -6.20
CA LYS A 16 -4.78 13.67 -6.81
C LYS A 16 -5.05 12.19 -6.51
N GLY A 17 -4.01 11.35 -6.41
CA GLY A 17 -4.15 9.95 -6.05
C GLY A 17 -4.53 9.79 -4.57
N ILE A 18 -3.90 10.56 -3.69
CA ILE A 18 -4.22 10.58 -2.26
C ILE A 18 -5.64 11.08 -2.04
N THR A 19 -6.02 12.17 -2.72
CA THR A 19 -7.38 12.75 -2.66
C THR A 19 -8.43 11.74 -3.13
N LEU A 20 -8.18 11.04 -4.25
CA LEU A 20 -9.08 10.00 -4.73
C LEU A 20 -9.23 8.89 -3.68
N ALA A 21 -8.14 8.39 -3.13
CA ALA A 21 -8.16 7.33 -2.11
C ALA A 21 -8.95 7.75 -0.85
N LYS A 22 -8.72 8.98 -0.35
CA LYS A 22 -9.46 9.53 0.80
C LYS A 22 -10.96 9.68 0.52
N ASN A 23 -11.31 10.11 -0.70
CA ASN A 23 -12.71 10.34 -1.08
C ASN A 23 -13.52 9.05 -1.27
N LEU A 24 -12.88 7.88 -1.34
CA LEU A 24 -13.61 6.62 -1.31
C LEU A 24 -14.22 6.32 0.07
N ASN A 25 -13.85 7.08 1.11
CA ASN A 25 -14.37 6.94 2.48
C ASN A 25 -14.35 5.48 2.95
N TYR A 26 -13.20 4.85 2.81
CA TYR A 26 -13.01 3.46 3.20
C TYR A 26 -11.83 3.36 4.17
N GLU A 27 -12.02 2.63 5.28
CA GLU A 27 -11.02 2.48 6.35
C GLU A 27 -9.87 1.57 5.90
N ILE A 28 -9.15 2.01 4.88
CA ILE A 28 -7.96 1.34 4.36
C ILE A 28 -6.78 2.31 4.42
N LYS A 29 -5.63 1.82 4.85
CA LYS A 29 -4.39 2.61 4.87
C LYS A 29 -3.97 3.02 3.46
N ILE A 30 -3.62 4.29 3.28
CA ILE A 30 -3.15 4.82 2.01
C ILE A 30 -1.62 4.82 2.00
N ILE A 31 -1.04 4.16 1.02
CA ILE A 31 0.41 4.12 0.82
C ILE A 31 0.79 4.99 -0.36
N THR A 32 1.77 5.87 -0.16
CA THR A 32 2.39 6.64 -1.24
C THR A 32 3.77 6.07 -1.54
N ASP A 33 4.05 5.81 -2.80
CA ASP A 33 5.34 5.29 -3.25
C ASP A 33 5.68 5.76 -4.68
N SER A 34 6.95 5.70 -5.04
CA SER A 34 7.47 6.12 -6.35
C SER A 34 7.27 5.10 -7.47
N GLY A 35 6.53 4.02 -7.22
CA GLY A 35 6.28 3.00 -8.24
C GLY A 35 7.04 1.69 -8.03
N HIS A 36 7.04 0.83 -9.04
CA HIS A 36 7.62 -0.51 -9.02
C HIS A 36 8.72 -0.65 -10.08
N LYS A 37 9.87 -1.22 -9.73
CA LYS A 37 11.00 -1.40 -10.68
C LYS A 37 10.72 -2.41 -11.78
N GLU A 38 9.89 -3.42 -11.51
CA GLU A 38 9.63 -4.53 -12.45
C GLU A 38 8.48 -4.25 -13.43
N GLY A 39 7.86 -3.08 -13.37
CA GLY A 39 6.76 -2.71 -14.27
C GLY A 39 6.05 -1.44 -13.82
N MET A 40 5.58 -0.69 -14.78
CA MET A 40 4.87 0.56 -14.52
C MET A 40 3.39 0.25 -14.28
N ARG A 41 2.87 0.65 -13.14
CA ARG A 41 1.44 0.52 -12.83
C ARG A 41 0.65 1.59 -13.59
N MET A 42 -0.62 1.35 -13.90
CA MET A 42 -1.46 2.30 -14.63
C MET A 42 -1.43 3.71 -14.00
N ARG A 43 -1.51 3.81 -12.67
CA ARG A 43 -1.47 5.10 -11.96
C ARG A 43 -0.14 5.86 -12.10
N ASP A 44 0.95 5.16 -12.46
CA ASP A 44 2.30 5.72 -12.60
C ASP A 44 2.63 6.03 -14.07
N TYR A 45 1.68 5.82 -15.01
CA TYR A 45 1.90 5.92 -16.44
C TYR A 45 1.19 7.10 -17.08
N GLY A 46 1.91 7.85 -17.94
CA GLY A 46 1.36 8.89 -18.79
C GLY A 46 0.50 9.90 -18.02
N ASP A 47 -0.68 10.20 -18.56
CA ASP A 47 -1.62 11.15 -17.94
C ASP A 47 -2.10 10.77 -16.54
N PHE A 48 -2.08 9.47 -16.19
CA PHE A 48 -2.47 9.04 -14.85
C PHE A 48 -1.48 9.51 -13.78
N SER A 49 -0.20 9.63 -14.12
CA SER A 49 0.83 10.16 -13.23
C SER A 49 0.98 11.69 -13.27
N ASN A 50 0.52 12.33 -14.35
CA ASN A 50 0.61 13.79 -14.52
C ASN A 50 -0.35 14.50 -13.53
N PRO A 51 0.15 15.35 -12.59
CA PRO A 51 -0.69 16.04 -11.62
C PRO A 51 -1.79 16.89 -12.24
N GLU A 52 -1.53 17.50 -13.40
CA GLU A 52 -2.45 18.40 -14.09
C GLU A 52 -3.55 17.66 -14.87
N SER A 53 -3.38 16.35 -15.08
CA SER A 53 -4.39 15.56 -15.80
C SER A 53 -5.54 15.14 -14.89
N LYS A 54 -6.76 15.13 -15.45
CA LYS A 54 -7.95 14.60 -14.77
C LYS A 54 -7.98 13.08 -14.67
N LYS A 55 -7.16 12.37 -15.48
CA LYS A 55 -7.06 10.91 -15.40
C LYS A 55 -6.43 10.51 -14.07
N ASN A 56 -7.06 9.59 -13.38
CA ASN A 56 -6.61 9.10 -12.08
C ASN A 56 -6.80 7.60 -11.95
N ALA A 57 -6.02 6.95 -11.10
CA ALA A 57 -6.12 5.53 -10.84
C ALA A 57 -5.59 5.19 -9.44
N LEU A 58 -6.13 4.14 -8.85
CA LEU A 58 -5.65 3.54 -7.60
C LEU A 58 -5.29 2.08 -7.83
N LEU A 59 -4.34 1.58 -7.05
CA LEU A 59 -4.12 0.15 -6.90
C LEU A 59 -4.56 -0.24 -5.49
N VAL A 60 -5.35 -1.29 -5.38
CA VAL A 60 -5.83 -1.81 -4.08
C VAL A 60 -5.30 -3.21 -3.87
N GLU A 61 -4.64 -3.41 -2.75
CA GLU A 61 -4.21 -4.72 -2.26
C GLU A 61 -5.26 -5.21 -1.28
N CYS A 62 -6.18 -6.05 -1.77
CA CYS A 62 -7.40 -6.43 -1.02
C CYS A 62 -7.15 -7.46 0.09
N GLY A 63 -6.01 -8.12 0.12
CA GLY A 63 -5.72 -9.18 1.07
C GLY A 63 -5.11 -10.43 0.43
N GLN A 64 -5.29 -11.59 1.07
CA GLN A 64 -4.81 -12.87 0.54
C GLN A 64 -5.79 -13.45 -0.48
N HIS A 65 -5.27 -14.02 -1.57
CA HIS A 65 -6.08 -14.46 -2.72
C HIS A 65 -7.12 -15.55 -2.40
N TRP A 66 -6.94 -16.28 -1.32
CA TRP A 66 -7.82 -17.38 -0.90
C TRP A 66 -8.77 -17.02 0.24
N GLU A 67 -8.72 -15.78 0.74
CA GLU A 67 -9.59 -15.32 1.82
C GLU A 67 -10.80 -14.60 1.25
N LYS A 68 -12.00 -14.96 1.74
CA LYS A 68 -13.25 -14.32 1.34
C LYS A 68 -13.24 -12.82 1.64
N SER A 69 -12.64 -12.42 2.73
CA SER A 69 -12.48 -10.99 3.10
C SER A 69 -11.80 -10.16 2.01
N SER A 70 -10.93 -10.77 1.20
CA SER A 70 -10.30 -10.06 0.07
C SER A 70 -11.27 -9.78 -1.07
N GLU A 71 -12.26 -10.67 -1.28
CA GLU A 71 -13.36 -10.45 -2.23
C GLU A 71 -14.27 -9.32 -1.74
N ASP A 72 -14.63 -9.32 -0.45
CA ASP A 72 -15.49 -8.30 0.15
C ASP A 72 -14.83 -6.91 0.03
N VAL A 73 -13.53 -6.78 0.31
CA VAL A 73 -12.75 -5.54 0.12
C VAL A 73 -12.75 -5.09 -1.35
N ALA A 74 -12.55 -6.02 -2.28
CA ALA A 74 -12.53 -5.68 -3.71
C ALA A 74 -13.89 -5.16 -4.18
N ILE A 75 -14.98 -5.82 -3.79
CA ILE A 75 -16.35 -5.43 -4.15
C ILE A 75 -16.68 -4.06 -3.54
N GLU A 76 -16.42 -3.86 -2.25
CA GLU A 76 -16.71 -2.60 -1.58
C GLU A 76 -15.92 -1.44 -2.20
N THR A 77 -14.63 -1.63 -2.44
CA THR A 77 -13.78 -0.62 -3.09
C THR A 77 -14.30 -0.29 -4.49
N LEU A 78 -14.67 -1.30 -5.27
CA LEU A 78 -15.22 -1.10 -6.62
C LEU A 78 -16.51 -0.27 -6.59
N ILE A 79 -17.45 -0.60 -5.70
CA ILE A 79 -18.73 0.11 -5.58
C ILE A 79 -18.48 1.58 -5.19
N LYS A 80 -17.65 1.81 -4.17
CA LYS A 80 -17.30 3.16 -3.72
C LYS A 80 -16.61 3.97 -4.83
N PHE A 81 -15.73 3.34 -5.59
CA PHE A 81 -15.05 3.97 -6.73
C PHE A 81 -16.05 4.35 -7.85
N LEU A 82 -16.96 3.45 -8.24
CA LEU A 82 -17.97 3.71 -9.28
C LEU A 82 -18.92 4.84 -8.88
N ARG A 83 -19.33 4.90 -7.61
CA ARG A 83 -20.13 6.01 -7.08
C ARG A 83 -19.36 7.32 -7.10
N HIS A 84 -18.13 7.33 -6.57
CA HIS A 84 -17.30 8.53 -6.50
C HIS A 84 -17.02 9.13 -7.88
N THR A 85 -16.81 8.30 -8.89
CA THR A 85 -16.57 8.74 -10.28
C THR A 85 -17.84 9.12 -11.04
N GLY A 86 -19.03 8.95 -10.45
CA GLY A 86 -20.31 9.24 -11.08
C GLY A 86 -20.73 8.25 -12.18
N VAL A 87 -20.02 7.12 -12.33
CA VAL A 87 -20.39 6.07 -13.27
C VAL A 87 -21.66 5.36 -12.81
N MET A 88 -21.84 5.23 -11.49
CA MET A 88 -23.04 4.68 -10.85
C MET A 88 -23.60 5.71 -9.85
N ASP A 89 -24.90 5.65 -9.63
CA ASP A 89 -25.56 6.49 -8.63
C ASP A 89 -25.21 6.03 -7.18
N ASN A 90 -25.53 6.88 -6.20
CA ASN A 90 -25.21 6.61 -4.81
C ASN A 90 -25.97 5.44 -4.17
N ASN A 91 -27.00 4.90 -4.83
CA ASN A 91 -27.74 3.75 -4.35
C ASN A 91 -27.20 2.42 -4.89
N PHE A 92 -26.36 2.45 -5.94
CA PHE A 92 -25.75 1.25 -6.50
C PHE A 92 -24.99 0.46 -5.43
N GLY A 93 -25.34 -0.80 -5.21
CA GLY A 93 -24.69 -1.67 -4.23
C GLY A 93 -24.92 -1.30 -2.76
N LYS A 94 -26.00 -0.55 -2.44
CA LYS A 94 -26.31 -0.12 -1.07
C LYS A 94 -26.54 -1.27 -0.10
N ASP A 95 -27.03 -2.39 -0.61
CA ASP A 95 -27.30 -3.59 0.19
C ASP A 95 -26.06 -4.49 0.35
N ILE A 96 -24.96 -4.14 -0.31
CA ILE A 96 -23.73 -4.96 -0.36
C ILE A 96 -22.65 -4.38 0.54
N ILE A 97 -22.58 -3.06 0.63
CA ILE A 97 -21.48 -2.37 1.33
C ILE A 97 -21.93 -1.71 2.62
N SER A 98 -21.02 -1.62 3.58
CA SER A 98 -21.22 -0.79 4.77
C SER A 98 -21.40 0.67 4.37
N ASN A 99 -22.41 1.33 4.96
CA ASN A 99 -22.67 2.76 4.77
C ASN A 99 -21.92 3.63 5.80
N GLU A 100 -20.99 3.06 6.56
CA GLU A 100 -20.21 3.83 7.51
C GLU A 100 -19.34 4.85 6.79
N ILE A 101 -19.53 6.11 7.14
CA ILE A 101 -18.71 7.23 6.65
C ILE A 101 -17.49 7.32 7.56
N VAL A 102 -16.34 6.90 7.03
CA VAL A 102 -15.06 7.11 7.70
C VAL A 102 -14.64 8.57 7.46
N SER A 103 -14.35 9.29 8.54
CA SER A 103 -13.82 10.66 8.42
C SER A 103 -12.47 10.62 7.68
N SER A 104 -12.33 11.44 6.65
CA SER A 104 -11.07 11.54 5.87
C SER A 104 -9.84 11.86 6.73
N ASN A 105 -10.05 12.50 7.90
CA ASN A 105 -8.98 12.82 8.86
C ASN A 105 -8.52 11.60 9.68
N GLN A 106 -9.26 10.48 9.65
CA GLN A 106 -8.89 9.24 10.33
C GLN A 106 -8.12 8.27 9.43
N ILE A 107 -8.02 8.57 8.13
CA ILE A 107 -7.34 7.70 7.17
C ILE A 107 -5.83 8.01 7.22
N GLU A 108 -5.05 7.04 7.68
CA GLU A 108 -3.59 7.16 7.73
C GLU A 108 -2.99 7.18 6.32
N VAL A 109 -2.13 8.16 6.05
CA VAL A 109 -1.30 8.24 4.84
C VAL A 109 0.14 7.89 5.21
N ILE A 110 0.66 6.84 4.62
CA ILE A 110 1.98 6.29 4.91
C ILE A 110 2.86 6.45 3.66
N LYS A 111 4.03 7.06 3.82
CA LYS A 111 4.99 7.29 2.73
C LYS A 111 6.12 6.29 2.76
N VAL A 112 6.32 5.61 1.63
CA VAL A 112 7.51 4.77 1.43
C VAL A 112 8.72 5.69 1.18
N GLY A 113 9.70 5.62 2.08
CA GLY A 113 10.96 6.35 1.96
C GLY A 113 12.07 5.50 1.37
N GLU A 114 12.13 4.20 1.70
CA GLU A 114 13.17 3.30 1.23
C GLU A 114 12.61 1.94 0.80
N ILE A 115 13.31 1.29 -0.12
CA ILE A 115 13.00 -0.06 -0.59
C ILE A 115 14.22 -0.95 -0.38
N VAL A 116 14.06 -1.98 0.42
CA VAL A 116 15.09 -3.00 0.61
C VAL A 116 14.98 -4.01 -0.53
N THR A 117 15.97 -3.99 -1.43
CA THR A 117 16.10 -4.98 -2.51
C THR A 117 17.15 -6.00 -2.12
N ILE A 118 16.83 -7.27 -2.20
CA ILE A 118 17.73 -8.38 -1.87
C ILE A 118 18.89 -8.41 -2.87
N LYS A 119 20.12 -8.41 -2.38
CA LYS A 119 21.35 -8.41 -3.20
C LYS A 119 21.96 -9.81 -3.30
N THR A 120 21.84 -10.63 -2.24
CA THR A 120 22.49 -11.93 -2.15
C THR A 120 21.51 -13.06 -1.84
N ASN A 121 21.94 -14.31 -2.04
CA ASN A 121 21.18 -15.50 -1.63
C ASN A 121 21.17 -15.71 -0.11
N ASN A 122 21.89 -14.90 0.65
CA ASN A 122 22.05 -15.03 2.11
C ASN A 122 21.20 -14.00 2.87
N PHE A 123 20.20 -13.41 2.21
CA PHE A 123 19.27 -12.49 2.88
C PHE A 123 18.47 -13.23 3.96
N LYS A 124 18.38 -12.63 5.14
CA LYS A 124 17.55 -13.11 6.25
C LYS A 124 16.93 -11.92 7.00
N PHE A 125 15.65 -12.01 7.28
CA PHE A 125 15.03 -11.11 8.26
C PHE A 125 15.47 -11.47 9.69
N GLU A 126 15.57 -10.47 10.56
CA GLU A 126 15.87 -10.65 11.99
C GLU A 126 14.81 -11.50 12.69
N LYS A 127 13.55 -11.33 12.32
CA LYS A 127 12.43 -12.13 12.78
C LYS A 127 11.33 -12.26 11.72
N ASN A 128 10.26 -12.96 12.01
CA ASN A 128 9.11 -13.08 11.09
C ASN A 128 8.25 -11.81 11.11
N TRP A 129 8.73 -10.76 10.44
CA TRP A 129 8.02 -9.48 10.33
C TRP A 129 6.67 -9.63 9.64
N GLN A 130 5.69 -8.83 10.13
CA GLN A 130 4.38 -8.67 9.51
C GLN A 130 4.28 -7.32 8.80
N GLY A 131 3.29 -7.19 7.92
CA GLY A 131 2.94 -5.89 7.36
C GLY A 131 2.47 -4.94 8.46
N PHE A 132 2.93 -3.68 8.41
CA PHE A 132 2.67 -2.61 9.39
C PHE A 132 3.32 -2.80 10.76
N ASP A 133 4.25 -3.76 10.94
CA ASP A 133 5.14 -3.74 12.11
C ASP A 133 5.88 -2.41 12.16
N LYS A 134 5.93 -1.81 13.37
CA LYS A 134 6.61 -0.54 13.65
C LYS A 134 7.91 -0.78 14.39
N LEU A 135 8.96 -0.06 13.99
CA LEU A 135 10.30 -0.17 14.57
C LEU A 135 10.83 1.23 14.87
N THR A 136 11.57 1.36 15.98
CA THR A 136 12.37 2.55 16.24
C THR A 136 13.59 2.62 15.35
N LYS A 137 14.04 3.80 15.02
CA LYS A 137 15.29 4.05 14.26
C LYS A 137 16.45 3.26 14.84
N GLY A 138 17.23 2.64 13.94
CA GLY A 138 18.39 1.81 14.30
C GLY A 138 18.05 0.37 14.69
N SER A 139 16.78 -0.01 14.80
CA SER A 139 16.39 -1.42 14.98
C SER A 139 16.84 -2.26 13.79
N VAL A 140 17.34 -3.47 14.04
CA VAL A 140 17.74 -4.40 12.97
C VAL A 140 16.50 -4.98 12.31
N ILE A 141 16.40 -4.86 10.99
CA ILE A 141 15.34 -5.42 10.17
C ILE A 141 15.75 -6.81 9.66
N GLY A 142 17.02 -6.93 9.26
CA GLY A 142 17.57 -8.16 8.71
C GLY A 142 19.02 -8.00 8.29
N LYS A 143 19.54 -9.01 7.59
CA LYS A 143 20.91 -9.07 7.10
C LYS A 143 20.92 -9.60 5.66
N ASP A 144 21.75 -9.01 4.79
CA ASP A 144 21.97 -9.44 3.41
C ASP A 144 23.46 -9.70 3.18
N GLY A 145 23.87 -10.96 3.22
CA GLY A 145 25.29 -11.30 3.33
C GLY A 145 25.88 -10.75 4.63
N ASP A 146 26.85 -9.85 4.54
CA ASP A 146 27.48 -9.18 5.70
C ASP A 146 26.88 -7.82 6.03
N GLU A 147 26.01 -7.29 5.18
CA GLU A 147 25.34 -6.02 5.36
C GLU A 147 24.16 -6.14 6.33
N ILE A 148 24.17 -5.35 7.41
CA ILE A 148 23.03 -5.27 8.33
C ILE A 148 22.09 -4.15 7.86
N ILE A 149 20.79 -4.44 7.83
CA ILE A 149 19.75 -3.53 7.40
C ILE A 149 19.04 -3.00 8.63
N TYR A 150 19.05 -1.69 8.80
CA TYR A 150 18.46 -1.00 9.95
C TYR A 150 17.21 -0.22 9.56
N ALA A 151 16.35 0.02 10.55
CA ALA A 151 15.22 0.93 10.45
C ALA A 151 15.71 2.38 10.32
N PRO A 152 15.38 3.13 9.23
CA PRO A 152 15.97 4.45 8.97
C PRO A 152 15.21 5.60 9.63
N PHE A 153 13.92 5.42 9.96
CA PHE A 153 13.05 6.48 10.47
C PHE A 153 12.77 6.31 11.97
N ASP A 154 12.40 7.38 12.66
CA ASP A 154 12.11 7.36 14.11
C ASP A 154 10.96 6.40 14.45
N GLU A 155 9.94 6.32 13.58
CA GLU A 155 8.96 5.23 13.53
C GLU A 155 8.98 4.64 12.11
N THR A 156 9.72 3.56 11.91
CA THR A 156 9.76 2.85 10.62
C THR A 156 8.63 1.83 10.55
N ILE A 157 7.81 1.93 9.51
CA ILE A 157 6.69 1.02 9.23
C ILE A 157 7.09 0.06 8.12
N LEU A 158 6.94 -1.23 8.34
CA LEU A 158 7.26 -2.26 7.35
C LEU A 158 6.06 -2.52 6.43
N ILE A 159 6.23 -2.27 5.13
CA ILE A 159 5.17 -2.52 4.14
C ILE A 159 5.49 -3.77 3.33
N MET A 160 4.58 -4.75 3.41
CA MET A 160 4.59 -5.99 2.63
C MET A 160 5.92 -6.75 2.67
N PRO A 161 6.45 -7.14 3.86
CA PRO A 161 7.62 -7.99 3.93
C PRO A 161 7.36 -9.33 3.21
N THR A 162 8.28 -9.71 2.29
CA THR A 162 8.09 -10.89 1.44
C THR A 162 8.53 -12.19 2.12
N LYS A 163 7.95 -13.30 1.68
CA LYS A 163 8.48 -14.65 1.97
C LYS A 163 9.47 -15.14 0.88
N ARG A 164 9.51 -14.47 -0.27
CA ARG A 164 10.33 -14.84 -1.43
C ARG A 164 11.68 -14.12 -1.36
N LEU A 165 12.65 -14.73 -0.72
CA LEU A 165 13.98 -14.16 -0.45
C LEU A 165 14.97 -14.53 -1.55
N PHE A 166 14.82 -13.93 -2.74
CA PHE A 166 15.71 -14.13 -3.89
C PHE A 166 16.35 -12.81 -4.31
N PRO A 167 17.62 -12.81 -4.78
CA PRO A 167 18.27 -11.62 -5.29
C PRO A 167 17.44 -10.90 -6.36
N GLY A 168 17.45 -9.56 -6.31
CA GLY A 168 16.66 -8.71 -7.20
C GLY A 168 15.21 -8.46 -6.75
N LYS A 169 14.67 -9.23 -5.80
CA LYS A 169 13.32 -9.02 -5.28
C LYS A 169 13.29 -8.01 -4.13
N THR A 170 12.20 -7.28 -4.01
CA THR A 170 11.94 -6.42 -2.85
C THR A 170 11.72 -7.29 -1.62
N ALA A 171 12.57 -7.14 -0.59
CA ALA A 171 12.37 -7.78 0.71
C ALA A 171 11.22 -7.11 1.48
N VAL A 172 11.27 -5.80 1.60
CA VAL A 172 10.30 -4.97 2.34
C VAL A 172 10.44 -3.50 1.89
N ARG A 173 9.37 -2.73 2.01
CA ARG A 173 9.41 -1.27 1.89
C ARG A 173 9.41 -0.68 3.30
N LEU A 174 10.26 0.31 3.51
CA LEU A 174 10.42 1.05 4.77
C LEU A 174 9.70 2.39 4.62
N ALA A 175 8.74 2.61 5.47
CA ALA A 175 7.81 3.72 5.37
C ALA A 175 7.66 4.44 6.72
N TYR A 176 7.00 5.59 6.68
CA TYR A 176 6.68 6.42 7.84
C TYR A 176 5.33 7.12 7.63
N ASN A 177 4.67 7.54 8.71
CA ASN A 177 3.43 8.31 8.62
C ASN A 177 3.72 9.71 8.07
N VAL A 178 2.82 10.19 7.23
CA VAL A 178 2.78 11.59 6.78
C VAL A 178 1.60 12.23 7.49
N ASP A 179 1.91 13.13 8.42
CA ASP A 179 0.91 13.93 9.15
C ASP A 179 0.26 14.99 8.24
#